data_fb1b0c891e354dd7467634b303a59d48
#
_entry.id   fb1b0c891e354dd7467634b303a59d48
#
_cell.length_a   1.000
_cell.length_b   1.000
_cell.length_c   1.000
_cell.angle_alpha   90.00
_cell.angle_beta   90.00
_cell.angle_gamma   90.00
#
_symmetry.space_group_name_H-M   'P 1'
#
loop_
_entity.id
_entity.type
_entity.pdbx_description
1 polymer ?
#
loop_
_entity_poly.entity_id
_entity_poly.type
_entity_poly.pdbx_seq_one_letter_code
_entity_poly.pdbx_strand_id
1 'polypeptide(L)'
;LSQRIHNRNRTSFPSIFCASIQQAASTALTVTAFLTMFSILLRLLSPVFALLPYGNVLDGMIELTNGLDELTELPLPRRARLTLASFLLGFGGLAVQFQVRALAEAHDLPVRGLFAAKLLHGTLAAVLTAFLFSLSPAVLTVSSPELTPAPVQFRYTLAVLFVSALYPIWGWKKRRK
;
A
#
# COMPACT_ATOMS: atom_id res chain seq x y z
N LEU A 1 14.21 -0.89 47.06
CA LEU A 1 14.28 -0.13 45.77
C LEU A 1 15.34 -0.70 44.82
N SER A 2 16.18 -1.66 45.21
CA SER A 2 17.32 -2.16 44.42
C SER A 2 17.05 -3.38 43.55
N GLN A 3 15.88 -4.00 43.54
CA GLN A 3 15.61 -5.24 42.76
C GLN A 3 14.87 -5.02 41.45
N ARG A 4 14.50 -3.80 41.08
CA ARG A 4 13.78 -3.51 39.82
C ARG A 4 14.65 -3.22 38.61
N ILE A 5 15.97 -3.19 38.75
CA ILE A 5 16.88 -2.76 37.65
C ILE A 5 17.55 -3.95 36.94
N HIS A 6 17.39 -5.18 37.41
CA HIS A 6 18.21 -6.30 36.89
C HIS A 6 17.50 -7.28 35.96
N ASN A 7 16.28 -7.02 35.53
CA ASN A 7 15.60 -7.88 34.54
C ASN A 7 15.47 -7.20 33.17
N ARG A 8 16.54 -6.65 32.64
CA ARG A 8 16.69 -6.44 31.20
C ARG A 8 16.95 -7.82 30.60
N ASN A 9 15.85 -8.57 30.38
CA ASN A 9 15.88 -9.82 29.63
C ASN A 9 16.69 -9.56 28.36
N ARG A 10 17.88 -10.17 28.28
CA ARG A 10 18.64 -10.28 27.03
C ARG A 10 17.77 -11.13 26.10
N THR A 11 16.87 -10.49 25.36
CA THR A 11 16.12 -11.16 24.31
C THR A 11 17.15 -11.70 23.34
N SER A 12 17.28 -13.02 23.27
CA SER A 12 18.21 -13.67 22.37
C SER A 12 17.75 -13.43 20.92
N PHE A 13 18.70 -13.35 19.98
CA PHE A 13 18.38 -13.20 18.55
C PHE A 13 17.30 -14.19 18.08
N PRO A 14 17.35 -15.51 18.43
CA PRO A 14 16.31 -16.44 18.06
C PRO A 14 14.92 -16.07 18.57
N SER A 15 14.80 -15.56 19.80
CA SER A 15 13.49 -15.19 20.34
C SER A 15 12.90 -13.95 19.65
N ILE A 16 13.73 -12.96 19.31
CA ILE A 16 13.32 -11.79 18.54
C ILE A 16 12.88 -12.21 17.13
N PHE A 17 13.65 -13.09 16.50
CA PHE A 17 13.35 -13.61 15.16
C PHE A 17 12.02 -14.37 15.12
N CYS A 18 11.80 -15.30 16.05
CA CYS A 18 10.54 -16.03 16.15
C CYS A 18 9.35 -15.10 16.43
N ALA A 19 9.49 -14.12 17.32
CA ALA A 19 8.45 -13.14 17.59
C ALA A 19 8.13 -12.28 16.35
N SER A 20 9.15 -11.88 15.58
CA SER A 20 8.96 -11.13 14.33
C SER A 20 8.20 -11.94 13.27
N ILE A 21 8.50 -13.23 13.14
CA ILE A 21 7.76 -14.12 12.22
C ILE A 21 6.30 -14.26 12.66
N GLN A 22 6.03 -14.48 13.94
CA GLN A 22 4.66 -14.60 14.46
C GLN A 22 3.88 -13.31 14.25
N GLN A 23 4.49 -12.16 14.49
CA GLN A 23 3.86 -10.86 14.25
C GLN A 23 3.58 -10.63 12.77
N ALA A 24 4.53 -10.95 11.89
CA ALA A 24 4.35 -10.85 10.45
C ALA A 24 3.21 -11.75 9.94
N ALA A 25 3.14 -13.00 10.42
CA ALA A 25 2.07 -13.93 10.08
C ALA A 25 0.70 -13.42 10.54
N SER A 26 0.60 -12.93 11.78
CA SER A 26 -0.64 -12.34 12.31
C SER A 26 -1.08 -11.13 11.48
N THR A 27 -0.15 -10.24 11.13
CA THR A 27 -0.44 -9.09 10.26
C THR A 27 -0.91 -9.53 8.88
N ALA A 28 -0.25 -10.50 8.27
CA ALA A 28 -0.64 -11.04 6.97
C ALA A 28 -2.06 -11.64 6.98
N LEU A 29 -2.41 -12.40 8.01
CA LEU A 29 -3.75 -12.94 8.19
C LEU A 29 -4.79 -11.83 8.33
N THR A 30 -4.50 -10.80 9.11
CA THR A 30 -5.39 -9.65 9.29
C THR A 30 -5.61 -8.92 7.95
N VAL A 31 -4.56 -8.65 7.20
CA VAL A 31 -4.64 -8.02 5.88
C VAL A 31 -5.50 -8.86 4.94
N THR A 32 -5.25 -10.17 4.86
CA THR A 32 -6.01 -11.10 4.02
C THR A 32 -7.49 -11.12 4.40
N ALA A 33 -7.81 -11.12 5.69
CA ALA A 33 -9.19 -11.08 6.17
C ALA A 33 -9.91 -9.79 5.74
N PHE A 34 -9.26 -8.62 5.87
CA PHE A 34 -9.81 -7.35 5.38
C PHE A 34 -10.04 -7.36 3.86
N LEU A 35 -9.04 -7.78 3.08
CA LEU A 35 -9.17 -7.86 1.62
C LEU A 35 -10.34 -8.76 1.22
N THR A 36 -10.43 -9.95 1.82
CA THR A 36 -11.52 -10.90 1.53
C THR A 36 -12.89 -10.30 1.90
N MET A 37 -13.01 -9.69 3.07
CA MET A 37 -14.24 -9.06 3.53
C MET A 37 -14.68 -7.94 2.57
N PHE A 38 -13.75 -7.04 2.19
CA PHE A 38 -14.07 -5.96 1.28
C PHE A 38 -14.38 -6.45 -0.14
N SER A 39 -13.71 -7.48 -0.63
CA SER A 39 -14.03 -8.09 -1.92
C SER A 39 -15.42 -8.72 -1.94
N ILE A 40 -15.84 -9.37 -0.84
CA ILE A 40 -17.21 -9.89 -0.71
C ILE A 40 -18.22 -8.74 -0.67
N LEU A 41 -17.93 -7.69 0.12
CA LEU A 41 -18.79 -6.50 0.21
C LEU A 41 -18.99 -5.85 -1.17
N LEU A 42 -17.92 -5.68 -1.93
CA LEU A 42 -17.98 -5.13 -3.28
C LEU A 42 -18.84 -5.98 -4.22
N ARG A 43 -18.70 -7.31 -4.16
CA ARG A 43 -19.54 -8.21 -4.95
C ARG A 43 -21.03 -8.08 -4.60
N LEU A 44 -21.36 -7.85 -3.34
CA LEU A 44 -22.73 -7.60 -2.90
C LEU A 44 -23.26 -6.23 -3.36
N LEU A 45 -22.38 -5.22 -3.43
CA LEU A 45 -22.72 -3.86 -3.84
C LEU A 45 -22.63 -3.65 -5.37
N SER A 46 -22.01 -4.56 -6.10
CA SER A 46 -21.80 -4.41 -7.56
C SER A 46 -23.06 -4.10 -8.35
N PRO A 47 -24.26 -4.66 -8.05
CA PRO A 47 -25.49 -4.29 -8.77
C PRO A 47 -25.87 -2.82 -8.55
N VAL A 48 -25.56 -2.26 -7.37
CA VAL A 48 -25.83 -0.85 -7.05
C VAL A 48 -24.83 0.05 -7.78
N PHE A 49 -23.55 -0.33 -7.79
CA PHE A 49 -22.51 0.43 -8.47
C PHE A 49 -22.67 0.42 -9.99
N ALA A 50 -23.17 -0.68 -10.56
CA ALA A 50 -23.49 -0.75 -11.98
C ALA A 50 -24.55 0.28 -12.44
N LEU A 51 -25.36 0.80 -11.52
CA LEU A 51 -26.33 1.86 -11.78
C LEU A 51 -25.72 3.26 -11.74
N LEU A 52 -24.51 3.40 -11.23
CA LEU A 52 -23.85 4.69 -11.05
C LEU A 52 -22.87 4.97 -12.19
N PRO A 53 -22.87 6.19 -12.74
CA PRO A 53 -21.79 6.59 -13.63
C PRO A 53 -20.46 6.53 -12.86
N TYR A 54 -19.47 5.83 -13.44
CA TYR A 54 -18.15 5.62 -12.80
C TYR A 54 -18.15 4.77 -11.52
N GLY A 55 -19.08 3.82 -11.39
CA GLY A 55 -19.13 2.87 -10.26
C GLY A 55 -17.79 2.15 -10.03
N ASN A 56 -17.07 1.82 -11.10
CA ASN A 56 -15.74 1.22 -11.07
C ASN A 56 -14.68 2.05 -10.30
N VAL A 57 -14.80 3.38 -10.32
CA VAL A 57 -13.90 4.25 -9.51
C VAL A 57 -14.25 4.14 -8.04
N LEU A 58 -15.55 4.00 -7.71
CA LEU A 58 -15.99 3.77 -6.33
C LEU A 58 -15.52 2.42 -5.81
N ASP A 59 -15.54 1.37 -6.65
CA ASP A 59 -14.99 0.06 -6.30
C ASP A 59 -13.51 0.18 -5.93
N GLY A 60 -12.71 0.90 -6.73
CA GLY A 60 -11.31 1.15 -6.45
C GLY A 60 -11.05 2.03 -5.23
N MET A 61 -11.99 2.92 -4.87
CA MET A 61 -11.91 3.68 -3.62
C MET A 61 -12.17 2.80 -2.40
N ILE A 62 -12.93 1.73 -2.54
CA ILE A 62 -13.20 0.78 -1.47
C ILE A 62 -12.07 -0.24 -1.39
N GLU A 63 -11.76 -0.91 -2.52
CA GLU A 63 -10.68 -1.89 -2.59
C GLU A 63 -9.82 -1.60 -3.83
N LEU A 64 -8.57 -1.24 -3.57
CA LEU A 64 -7.63 -0.73 -4.57
C LEU A 64 -7.38 -1.71 -5.72
N THR A 65 -7.20 -2.99 -5.41
CA THR A 65 -6.79 -3.99 -6.41
C THR A 65 -7.89 -4.23 -7.44
N ASN A 66 -9.12 -4.39 -6.99
CA ASN A 66 -10.28 -4.55 -7.90
C ASN A 66 -10.47 -3.31 -8.77
N GLY A 67 -10.38 -2.11 -8.18
CA GLY A 67 -10.53 -0.87 -8.94
C GLY A 67 -9.44 -0.64 -9.98
N LEU A 68 -8.20 -1.04 -9.70
CA LEU A 68 -7.12 -0.94 -10.68
C LEU A 68 -7.30 -1.92 -11.84
N ASP A 69 -7.79 -3.13 -11.56
CA ASP A 69 -8.11 -4.13 -12.58
C ASP A 69 -9.23 -3.64 -13.50
N GLU A 70 -10.31 -3.17 -12.92
CA GLU A 70 -11.46 -2.63 -13.66
C GLU A 70 -11.11 -1.40 -14.52
N LEU A 71 -10.16 -0.54 -14.08
CA LEU A 71 -9.70 0.60 -14.88
C LEU A 71 -9.10 0.16 -16.21
N THR A 72 -8.57 -1.05 -16.33
CA THR A 72 -7.97 -1.55 -17.57
C THR A 72 -9.04 -1.78 -18.64
N GLU A 73 -10.24 -2.15 -18.22
CA GLU A 73 -11.39 -2.47 -19.08
C GLU A 73 -12.22 -1.24 -19.48
N LEU A 74 -12.01 -0.10 -18.79
CA LEU A 74 -12.78 1.10 -19.11
C LEU A 74 -12.44 1.67 -20.48
N PRO A 75 -13.43 2.10 -21.29
CA PRO A 75 -13.23 2.73 -22.59
C PRO A 75 -12.75 4.19 -22.44
N LEU A 76 -11.71 4.40 -21.65
CA LEU A 76 -11.11 5.70 -21.39
C LEU A 76 -9.77 5.84 -22.12
N PRO A 77 -9.41 7.06 -22.56
CA PRO A 77 -8.07 7.33 -23.04
C PRO A 77 -7.00 6.92 -22.01
N ARG A 78 -5.87 6.40 -22.48
CA ARG A 78 -4.74 5.94 -21.61
C ARG A 78 -4.37 6.99 -20.57
N ARG A 79 -4.35 8.26 -20.94
CA ARG A 79 -4.05 9.38 -20.03
C ARG A 79 -5.03 9.42 -18.86
N ALA A 80 -6.33 9.32 -19.12
CA ALA A 80 -7.36 9.35 -18.10
C ALA A 80 -7.25 8.13 -17.17
N ARG A 81 -7.04 6.92 -17.73
CA ARG A 81 -6.84 5.70 -16.93
C ARG A 81 -5.64 5.81 -16.00
N LEU A 82 -4.49 6.30 -16.48
CA LEU A 82 -3.28 6.48 -15.66
C LEU A 82 -3.47 7.57 -14.59
N THR A 83 -4.20 8.63 -14.89
CA THR A 83 -4.53 9.66 -13.89
C THR A 83 -5.43 9.12 -12.79
N LEU A 84 -6.46 8.33 -13.15
CA LEU A 84 -7.32 7.66 -12.17
C LEU A 84 -6.56 6.61 -11.36
N ALA A 85 -5.71 5.81 -12.01
CA ALA A 85 -4.86 4.85 -11.32
C ALA A 85 -3.94 5.55 -10.29
N SER A 86 -3.36 6.69 -10.65
CA SER A 86 -2.53 7.49 -9.74
C SER A 86 -3.32 8.02 -8.55
N PHE A 87 -4.58 8.44 -8.78
CA PHE A 87 -5.49 8.81 -7.70
C PHE A 87 -5.73 7.64 -6.75
N LEU A 88 -6.15 6.49 -7.28
CA LEU A 88 -6.47 5.30 -6.49
C LEU A 88 -5.25 4.80 -5.70
N LEU A 89 -4.07 4.76 -6.32
CA LEU A 89 -2.82 4.39 -5.65
C LEU A 89 -2.45 5.36 -4.51
N GLY A 90 -2.60 6.66 -4.73
CA GLY A 90 -2.35 7.69 -3.70
C GLY A 90 -3.37 7.62 -2.56
N PHE A 91 -4.64 7.41 -2.87
CA PHE A 91 -5.71 7.24 -1.90
C PHE A 91 -5.57 5.94 -1.11
N GLY A 92 -5.21 4.83 -1.78
CA GLY A 92 -4.89 3.54 -1.18
C GLY A 92 -6.10 2.68 -0.80
N GLY A 93 -7.32 3.06 -1.17
CA GLY A 93 -8.56 2.35 -0.86
C GLY A 93 -8.95 2.36 0.63
N LEU A 94 -10.25 2.25 0.89
CA LEU A 94 -10.79 2.21 2.26
C LEU A 94 -10.33 0.96 3.01
N ALA A 95 -10.25 -0.19 2.33
CA ALA A 95 -9.81 -1.45 2.93
C ALA A 95 -8.45 -1.29 3.63
N VAL A 96 -7.47 -0.68 2.95
CA VAL A 96 -6.14 -0.41 3.52
C VAL A 96 -6.21 0.62 4.65
N GLN A 97 -7.05 1.66 4.52
CA GLN A 97 -7.19 2.67 5.58
C GLN A 97 -7.79 2.08 6.86
N PHE A 98 -8.75 1.17 6.75
CA PHE A 98 -9.28 0.43 7.90
C PHE A 98 -8.24 -0.49 8.54
N GLN A 99 -7.40 -1.17 7.72
CA GLN A 99 -6.29 -1.98 8.23
C GLN A 99 -5.28 -1.14 9.02
N VAL A 100 -4.87 0.00 8.46
CA VAL A 100 -3.94 0.93 9.12
C VAL A 100 -4.54 1.45 10.43
N ARG A 101 -5.83 1.78 10.42
CA ARG A 101 -6.54 2.25 11.60
C ARG A 101 -6.60 1.18 12.68
N ALA A 102 -6.99 -0.05 12.33
CA ALA A 102 -7.06 -1.16 13.28
C ALA A 102 -5.69 -1.46 13.92
N LEU A 103 -4.62 -1.43 13.11
CA LEU A 103 -3.25 -1.61 13.61
C LEU A 103 -2.81 -0.47 14.53
N ALA A 104 -3.13 0.77 14.17
CA ALA A 104 -2.78 1.95 14.97
C ALA A 104 -3.54 1.97 16.30
N GLU A 105 -4.82 1.63 16.30
CA GLU A 105 -5.64 1.51 17.52
C GLU A 105 -5.10 0.42 18.46
N ALA A 106 -4.61 -0.70 17.92
CA ALA A 106 -3.98 -1.76 18.72
C ALA A 106 -2.68 -1.30 19.41
N HIS A 107 -2.10 -0.18 18.98
CA HIS A 107 -0.87 0.40 19.54
C HIS A 107 -1.09 1.80 20.16
N ASP A 108 -2.34 2.19 20.44
CA ASP A 108 -2.71 3.49 20.99
C ASP A 108 -2.20 4.68 20.16
N LEU A 109 -2.07 4.53 18.84
CA LEU A 109 -1.59 5.58 17.95
C LEU A 109 -2.75 6.40 17.38
N PRO A 110 -2.72 7.74 17.46
CA PRO A 110 -3.78 8.59 16.90
C PRO A 110 -3.68 8.62 15.37
N VAL A 111 -4.73 8.22 14.68
CA VAL A 111 -4.85 8.26 13.22
C VAL A 111 -5.92 9.24 12.74
N ARG A 112 -6.14 10.32 13.51
CA ARG A 112 -7.11 11.36 13.14
C ARG A 112 -6.68 12.02 11.82
N GLY A 113 -7.63 12.15 10.89
CA GLY A 113 -7.37 12.78 9.59
C GLY A 113 -6.72 11.88 8.54
N LEU A 114 -6.51 10.58 8.80
CA LEU A 114 -5.94 9.63 7.83
C LEU A 114 -6.69 9.67 6.49
N PHE A 115 -8.03 9.65 6.53
CA PHE A 115 -8.85 9.69 5.33
C PHE A 115 -8.61 10.98 4.51
N ALA A 116 -8.63 12.14 5.17
CA ALA A 116 -8.42 13.42 4.50
C ALA A 116 -7.00 13.54 3.93
N ALA A 117 -5.99 13.06 4.66
CA ALA A 117 -4.60 13.03 4.18
C ALA A 117 -4.44 12.12 2.96
N LYS A 118 -5.09 10.95 2.96
CA LYS A 118 -5.08 10.01 1.84
C LYS A 118 -5.84 10.55 0.62
N LEU A 119 -6.97 11.22 0.84
CA LEU A 119 -7.72 11.88 -0.22
C LEU A 119 -6.89 13.00 -0.88
N LEU A 120 -6.24 13.83 -0.07
CA LEU A 120 -5.33 14.87 -0.57
C LEU A 120 -4.16 14.25 -1.35
N HIS A 121 -3.55 13.18 -0.83
CA HIS A 121 -2.45 12.49 -1.49
C HIS A 121 -2.88 11.93 -2.85
N GLY A 122 -4.02 11.25 -2.93
CA GLY A 122 -4.57 10.75 -4.20
C GLY A 122 -4.85 11.88 -5.20
N THR A 123 -5.44 12.97 -4.74
CA THR A 123 -5.71 14.14 -5.59
C THR A 123 -4.42 14.75 -6.12
N LEU A 124 -3.41 14.95 -5.27
CA LEU A 124 -2.10 15.47 -5.70
C LEU A 124 -1.41 14.54 -6.70
N ALA A 125 -1.47 13.22 -6.47
CA ALA A 125 -0.92 12.24 -7.39
C ALA A 125 -1.61 12.30 -8.77
N ALA A 126 -2.93 12.40 -8.82
CA ALA A 126 -3.69 12.56 -10.06
C ALA A 126 -3.35 13.87 -10.79
N VAL A 127 -3.32 15.00 -10.08
CA VAL A 127 -2.97 16.29 -10.66
C VAL A 127 -1.56 16.29 -11.22
N LEU A 128 -0.59 15.75 -10.48
CA LEU A 128 0.79 15.66 -10.93
C LEU A 128 0.91 14.77 -12.17
N THR A 129 0.23 13.64 -12.19
CA THR A 129 0.20 12.74 -13.35
C THR A 129 -0.39 13.42 -14.58
N ALA A 130 -1.54 14.09 -14.43
CA ALA A 130 -2.17 14.83 -15.52
C ALA A 130 -1.28 15.97 -16.04
N PHE A 131 -0.59 16.67 -15.14
CA PHE A 131 0.36 17.74 -15.47
C PHE A 131 1.57 17.19 -16.23
N LEU A 132 2.20 16.12 -15.76
CA LEU A 132 3.34 15.50 -16.45
C LEU A 132 2.98 15.04 -17.87
N PHE A 133 1.78 14.50 -18.07
CA PHE A 133 1.30 14.16 -19.40
C PHE A 133 1.07 15.37 -20.30
N SER A 134 0.80 16.55 -19.75
CA SER A 134 0.69 17.77 -20.54
C SER A 134 2.04 18.29 -21.01
N LEU A 135 3.09 18.04 -20.22
CA LEU A 135 4.47 18.48 -20.55
C LEU A 135 5.18 17.55 -21.54
N SER A 136 4.92 16.25 -21.46
CA SER A 136 5.64 15.26 -22.27
C SER A 136 4.70 14.13 -22.73
N PRO A 137 4.03 14.30 -23.86
CA PRO A 137 3.17 13.24 -24.44
C PRO A 137 3.96 11.97 -24.80
N ALA A 138 5.29 12.07 -24.98
CA ALA A 138 6.18 10.94 -25.29
C ALA A 138 6.30 9.91 -24.13
N VAL A 139 6.01 10.29 -22.89
CA VAL A 139 5.96 9.35 -21.73
C VAL A 139 4.89 8.26 -21.92
N LEU A 140 3.95 8.46 -22.84
CA LEU A 140 2.91 7.48 -23.17
C LEU A 140 3.40 6.30 -24.04
N THR A 141 4.59 6.37 -24.60
CA THR A 141 5.14 5.36 -25.52
C THR A 141 6.00 4.31 -24.82
N VAL A 142 5.91 4.15 -23.52
CA VAL A 142 6.44 2.95 -22.87
C VAL A 142 5.64 1.77 -23.40
N SER A 143 6.16 1.13 -24.44
CA SER A 143 5.74 -0.19 -24.88
C SER A 143 5.67 -1.07 -23.63
N SER A 144 4.58 -1.81 -23.46
CA SER A 144 4.59 -2.90 -22.49
C SER A 144 5.86 -3.71 -22.82
N PRO A 145 6.86 -3.79 -21.94
CA PRO A 145 7.90 -4.77 -22.19
C PRO A 145 7.13 -6.08 -22.24
N GLU A 146 7.23 -6.80 -23.37
CA GLU A 146 6.92 -8.20 -23.35
C GLU A 146 7.61 -8.73 -22.09
N LEU A 147 6.88 -9.43 -21.24
CA LEU A 147 7.40 -10.04 -20.02
C LEU A 147 8.41 -11.13 -20.41
N THR A 148 9.50 -10.71 -21.02
CA THR A 148 10.71 -11.50 -20.98
C THR A 148 11.20 -11.37 -19.55
N PRO A 149 11.31 -12.46 -18.79
CA PRO A 149 11.82 -12.40 -17.44
C PRO A 149 13.29 -11.95 -17.53
N ALA A 150 13.49 -10.64 -17.48
CA ALA A 150 14.83 -10.10 -17.53
C ALA A 150 15.52 -10.44 -16.19
N PRO A 151 16.65 -11.17 -16.20
CA PRO A 151 17.41 -11.50 -14.98
C PRO A 151 17.88 -10.24 -14.23
N VAL A 152 17.77 -9.09 -14.85
CA VAL A 152 18.13 -7.78 -14.30
C VAL A 152 17.20 -7.33 -13.20
N GLN A 153 15.87 -7.56 -13.30
CA GLN A 153 14.91 -7.13 -12.28
C GLN A 153 15.11 -7.85 -10.94
N PHE A 154 15.48 -9.12 -10.97
CA PHE A 154 15.74 -9.89 -9.76
C PHE A 154 16.94 -9.31 -8.97
N ARG A 155 17.98 -8.83 -9.66
CA ARG A 155 19.16 -8.22 -9.03
C ARG A 155 18.83 -6.90 -8.33
N TYR A 156 17.99 -6.05 -8.93
CA TYR A 156 17.56 -4.79 -8.31
C TYR A 156 16.61 -5.04 -7.13
N THR A 157 15.70 -6.01 -7.24
CA THR A 157 14.81 -6.37 -6.14
C THR A 157 15.61 -6.87 -4.94
N LEU A 158 16.59 -7.74 -5.15
CA LEU A 158 17.49 -8.19 -4.08
C LEU A 158 18.31 -7.04 -3.49
N ALA A 159 18.82 -6.11 -4.32
CA ALA A 159 19.56 -4.96 -3.83
C ALA A 159 18.69 -4.03 -2.97
N VAL A 160 17.45 -3.76 -3.38
CA VAL A 160 16.49 -2.95 -2.61
C VAL A 160 16.13 -3.65 -1.30
N LEU A 161 15.88 -4.95 -1.32
CA LEU A 161 15.60 -5.74 -0.10
C LEU A 161 16.81 -5.75 0.84
N PHE A 162 18.03 -5.88 0.29
CA PHE A 162 19.26 -5.85 1.07
C PHE A 162 19.50 -4.48 1.72
N VAL A 163 19.32 -3.39 0.97
CA VAL A 163 19.44 -2.02 1.49
C VAL A 163 18.38 -1.73 2.53
N SER A 164 17.12 -2.14 2.31
CA SER A 164 16.04 -1.94 3.28
C SER A 164 16.25 -2.76 4.55
N ALA A 165 16.85 -3.94 4.47
CA ALA A 165 17.22 -4.75 5.63
C ALA A 165 18.38 -4.16 6.45
N LEU A 166 19.30 -3.42 5.80
CA LEU A 166 20.42 -2.77 6.48
C LEU A 166 20.06 -1.41 7.11
N TYR A 167 18.99 -0.77 6.64
CA TYR A 167 18.57 0.55 7.14
C TYR A 167 18.33 0.61 8.65
N PRO A 168 17.64 -0.35 9.30
CA PRO A 168 17.45 -0.34 10.75
C PRO A 168 18.75 -0.54 11.53
N ILE A 169 19.74 -1.24 10.97
CA ILE A 169 21.04 -1.49 11.62
C ILE A 169 21.85 -0.20 11.67
N TRP A 170 21.78 0.62 10.60
CA TRP A 170 22.49 1.89 10.53
C TRP A 170 21.88 2.97 11.45
N GLY A 171 20.55 3.01 11.55
CA GLY A 171 19.82 3.92 12.45
C GLY A 171 20.08 3.63 13.95
N TRP A 172 20.38 2.37 14.30
CA TRP A 172 20.66 1.98 15.69
C TRP A 172 22.02 2.45 16.18
N LYS A 173 23.02 2.48 15.28
CA LYS A 173 24.38 2.95 15.61
C LYS A 173 24.43 4.46 15.89
N LYS A 174 23.50 5.24 15.34
CA LYS A 174 23.43 6.70 15.51
C LYS A 174 22.75 7.15 16.81
N ARG A 175 21.99 6.26 17.49
CA ARG A 175 21.32 6.56 18.77
C ARG A 175 22.13 6.19 20.01
N ARG A 176 23.36 5.70 19.86
CA ARG A 176 24.26 5.35 20.97
C ARG A 176 25.41 6.33 21.14
N LYS A 177 25.37 7.46 20.50
CA LYS A 177 26.23 8.62 20.80
C LYS A 177 25.32 9.76 21.27
#